data_e7b11cc71de9d9d909e3fb68d086247c
#
_entry.id   e7b11cc71de9d9d909e3fb68d086247c
#
_cell.length_a   1.000
_cell.length_b   1.000
_cell.length_c   1.000
_cell.angle_alpha   90.00
_cell.angle_beta   90.00
_cell.angle_gamma   90.00
#
_symmetry.space_group_name_H-M   'P 1'
#
loop_
_entity.id
_entity.type
_entity.pdbx_description
1 polymer ?
#
loop_
_entity_poly.entity_id
_entity_poly.type
_entity_poly.pdbx_seq_one_letter_code
_entity_poly.pdbx_strand_id
1 'polypeptide(L)'
;EYGRVVIQHEDEEGNPVKENDTFVEKTEVGAQFDYNYKTEIEKTDFYKKNKEKYEIVSIDGKAVNKQLKDAWEEDFSVVSKTPAGTRVIKVVYKVNKGSFDVRYRLKGTGQELAPATVDNNEGKEYEVSFVHTFQAKEITGYRAVNASQEATIQHKGVNQVIFEYEKIEDPKPVTPVTPAVDPKDEETEIAAYGPLPSKAQLDYHKEELAAFIHYGMNTYTNSEWGNGRENPQNFNPTNLDTDQWIKTLKDAGFKRTIMVV
;
A
#
# COMPACT_ATOMS: atom_id res chain seq x y z
N GLU A 1 -17.41 -16.69 -51.79
CA GLU A 1 -17.02 -16.97 -50.40
C GLU A 1 -16.62 -15.70 -49.70
N TYR A 2 -16.85 -15.65 -48.36
CA TYR A 2 -16.51 -14.49 -47.52
C TYR A 2 -15.60 -14.91 -46.39
N GLY A 3 -14.74 -13.97 -45.96
CA GLY A 3 -13.90 -14.09 -44.82
C GLY A 3 -13.97 -12.90 -43.88
N ARG A 4 -13.37 -13.02 -42.72
CA ARG A 4 -13.24 -11.95 -41.70
C ARG A 4 -11.85 -11.93 -41.13
N VAL A 5 -11.47 -10.80 -40.54
CA VAL A 5 -10.21 -10.62 -39.84
C VAL A 5 -10.47 -10.16 -38.42
N VAL A 6 -9.92 -10.89 -37.47
CA VAL A 6 -10.05 -10.64 -36.03
C VAL A 6 -8.68 -10.39 -35.44
N ILE A 7 -8.58 -9.42 -34.55
CA ILE A 7 -7.36 -9.12 -33.80
C ILE A 7 -7.52 -9.70 -32.41
N GLN A 8 -6.67 -10.63 -32.05
CA GLN A 8 -6.60 -11.23 -30.72
C GLN A 8 -5.51 -10.55 -29.90
N HIS A 9 -5.84 -10.18 -28.65
CA HIS A 9 -4.94 -9.50 -27.74
C HIS A 9 -4.64 -10.42 -26.55
N GLU A 10 -3.41 -10.89 -26.44
CA GLU A 10 -2.99 -11.84 -25.41
C GLU A 10 -1.64 -11.43 -24.77
N ASP A 11 -1.37 -11.93 -23.58
CA ASP A 11 -0.04 -11.82 -22.95
C ASP A 11 0.90 -12.93 -23.47
N GLU A 12 2.14 -12.97 -22.93
CA GLU A 12 3.15 -13.97 -23.31
C GLU A 12 2.74 -15.40 -22.91
N GLU A 13 1.82 -15.56 -21.95
CA GLU A 13 1.26 -16.83 -21.49
C GLU A 13 0.00 -17.23 -22.27
N GLY A 14 -0.50 -16.36 -23.17
CA GLY A 14 -1.70 -16.59 -23.97
C GLY A 14 -3.01 -16.20 -23.30
N ASN A 15 -2.96 -15.49 -22.16
CA ASN A 15 -4.16 -14.97 -21.50
C ASN A 15 -4.68 -13.72 -22.22
N PRO A 16 -6.02 -13.54 -22.31
CA PRO A 16 -6.57 -12.36 -22.96
C PRO A 16 -6.26 -11.07 -22.19
N VAL A 17 -5.69 -10.08 -22.86
CA VAL A 17 -5.42 -8.74 -22.32
C VAL A 17 -6.64 -7.83 -22.48
N LYS A 18 -7.39 -8.00 -23.55
CA LYS A 18 -8.68 -7.36 -23.83
C LYS A 18 -9.50 -8.23 -24.75
N GLU A 19 -10.77 -7.87 -24.94
CA GLU A 19 -11.61 -8.52 -25.94
C GLU A 19 -11.05 -8.36 -27.36
N ASN A 20 -11.31 -9.35 -28.20
CA ASN A 20 -10.89 -9.36 -29.60
C ASN A 20 -11.59 -8.23 -30.36
N ASP A 21 -10.85 -7.56 -31.23
CA ASP A 21 -11.42 -6.58 -32.16
C ASP A 21 -11.77 -7.28 -33.49
N THR A 22 -12.89 -6.91 -34.10
CA THR A 22 -13.18 -7.30 -35.47
C THR A 22 -12.69 -6.20 -36.41
N PHE A 23 -11.60 -6.45 -37.10
CA PHE A 23 -11.01 -5.48 -38.05
C PHE A 23 -11.73 -5.51 -39.41
N VAL A 24 -12.06 -6.69 -39.87
CA VAL A 24 -12.89 -6.88 -41.08
C VAL A 24 -14.03 -7.81 -40.74
N GLU A 25 -15.25 -7.31 -40.74
CA GLU A 25 -16.45 -8.08 -40.38
C GLU A 25 -16.75 -9.13 -41.42
N LYS A 26 -16.83 -8.72 -42.74
CA LYS A 26 -17.11 -9.58 -43.84
C LYS A 26 -16.60 -8.97 -45.15
N THR A 27 -15.79 -9.73 -45.87
CA THR A 27 -15.29 -9.31 -47.19
C THR A 27 -15.13 -10.54 -48.12
N GLU A 28 -14.97 -10.32 -49.42
CA GLU A 28 -14.70 -11.40 -50.36
C GLU A 28 -13.35 -12.05 -50.10
N VAL A 29 -13.29 -13.38 -50.29
CA VAL A 29 -12.03 -14.13 -50.20
C VAL A 29 -11.06 -13.62 -51.25
N GLY A 30 -9.84 -13.36 -50.86
CA GLY A 30 -8.79 -12.78 -51.69
C GLY A 30 -8.72 -11.26 -51.71
N ALA A 31 -9.69 -10.55 -51.09
CA ALA A 31 -9.60 -9.10 -50.90
C ALA A 31 -8.39 -8.79 -50.03
N GLN A 32 -7.61 -7.80 -50.46
CA GLN A 32 -6.44 -7.32 -49.69
C GLN A 32 -6.92 -6.52 -48.48
N PHE A 33 -6.25 -6.69 -47.34
CA PHE A 33 -6.39 -5.85 -46.16
C PHE A 33 -5.00 -5.38 -45.70
N ASP A 34 -5.00 -4.24 -45.02
CA ASP A 34 -3.83 -3.63 -44.40
C ASP A 34 -4.20 -3.26 -42.97
N TYR A 35 -3.75 -4.07 -42.01
CA TYR A 35 -3.93 -3.80 -40.60
C TYR A 35 -2.70 -3.11 -40.06
N ASN A 36 -2.84 -1.82 -39.75
CA ASN A 36 -1.81 -1.03 -39.10
C ASN A 36 -2.15 -0.91 -37.62
N TYR A 37 -1.36 -1.58 -36.79
CA TYR A 37 -1.59 -1.64 -35.34
C TYR A 37 -1.66 -0.24 -34.71
N LYS A 38 -0.71 0.64 -35.05
CA LYS A 38 -0.63 1.99 -34.46
C LYS A 38 -1.91 2.78 -34.70
N THR A 39 -2.34 2.87 -35.95
CA THR A 39 -3.53 3.65 -36.31
C THR A 39 -4.81 3.07 -35.71
N GLU A 40 -4.87 1.77 -35.52
CA GLU A 40 -6.06 1.09 -35.00
C GLU A 40 -6.12 1.12 -33.46
N ILE A 41 -4.96 1.02 -32.76
CA ILE A 41 -4.94 0.95 -31.30
C ILE A 41 -4.97 2.33 -30.64
N GLU A 42 -4.27 3.34 -31.18
CA GLU A 42 -4.15 4.67 -30.55
C GLU A 42 -5.51 5.38 -30.36
N LYS A 43 -6.50 5.06 -31.17
CA LYS A 43 -7.85 5.62 -31.08
C LYS A 43 -8.67 5.03 -29.94
N THR A 44 -8.26 3.88 -29.40
CA THR A 44 -9.05 3.10 -28.46
C THR A 44 -8.93 3.61 -27.01
N ASP A 45 -9.96 3.38 -26.23
CA ASP A 45 -9.92 3.65 -24.78
C ASP A 45 -8.95 2.71 -24.07
N PHE A 46 -8.71 1.51 -24.63
CA PHE A 46 -7.67 0.62 -24.13
C PHE A 46 -6.30 1.28 -24.16
N TYR A 47 -5.91 1.88 -25.29
CA TYR A 47 -4.64 2.60 -25.41
C TYR A 47 -4.55 3.75 -24.40
N LYS A 48 -5.56 4.61 -24.36
CA LYS A 48 -5.57 5.78 -23.46
C LYS A 48 -5.35 5.39 -21.99
N LYS A 49 -5.94 4.27 -21.57
CA LYS A 49 -5.85 3.77 -20.18
C LYS A 49 -4.58 2.98 -19.88
N ASN A 50 -3.98 2.33 -20.89
CA ASN A 50 -2.97 1.30 -20.68
C ASN A 50 -1.64 1.55 -21.39
N LYS A 51 -1.43 2.69 -22.06
CA LYS A 51 -0.21 2.97 -22.83
C LYS A 51 1.07 2.90 -22.01
N GLU A 52 1.00 3.20 -20.72
CA GLU A 52 2.15 3.09 -19.79
C GLU A 52 2.35 1.66 -19.26
N LYS A 53 1.28 0.86 -19.29
CA LYS A 53 1.26 -0.47 -18.65
C LYS A 53 1.93 -1.54 -19.49
N TYR A 54 1.87 -1.44 -20.81
CA TYR A 54 2.27 -2.55 -21.69
C TYR A 54 3.43 -2.20 -22.64
N GLU A 55 4.19 -3.24 -22.93
CA GLU A 55 5.09 -3.35 -24.07
C GLU A 55 4.44 -4.29 -25.10
N ILE A 56 4.57 -4.00 -26.40
CA ILE A 56 4.20 -4.93 -27.46
C ILE A 56 5.39 -5.83 -27.78
N VAL A 57 5.25 -7.09 -27.57
CA VAL A 57 6.28 -8.11 -27.83
C VAL A 57 6.28 -8.48 -29.31
N SER A 58 5.10 -8.81 -29.86
CA SER A 58 4.97 -9.19 -31.27
C SER A 58 3.59 -8.89 -31.84
N ILE A 59 3.54 -8.75 -33.16
CA ILE A 59 2.30 -8.65 -33.95
C ILE A 59 2.36 -9.69 -35.07
N ASP A 60 1.38 -10.57 -35.13
CA ASP A 60 1.28 -11.68 -36.09
C ASP A 60 2.58 -12.52 -36.19
N GLY A 61 3.21 -12.77 -35.04
CA GLY A 61 4.47 -13.52 -34.93
C GLY A 61 5.74 -12.71 -35.29
N LYS A 62 5.62 -11.48 -35.77
CA LYS A 62 6.76 -10.59 -36.02
C LYS A 62 7.11 -9.84 -34.73
N ALA A 63 8.36 -9.93 -34.28
CA ALA A 63 8.85 -9.23 -33.09
C ALA A 63 8.76 -7.70 -33.27
N VAL A 64 8.27 -7.03 -32.22
CA VAL A 64 8.12 -5.57 -32.14
C VAL A 64 8.98 -5.02 -31.01
N ASN A 65 8.80 -5.51 -29.78
CA ASN A 65 9.56 -5.16 -28.58
C ASN A 65 9.59 -3.64 -28.33
N LYS A 66 8.44 -2.99 -28.39
CA LYS A 66 8.30 -1.54 -28.14
C LYS A 66 7.26 -1.28 -27.06
N GLN A 67 7.50 -0.23 -26.27
CA GLN A 67 6.51 0.28 -25.34
C GLN A 67 5.27 0.73 -26.09
N LEU A 68 4.08 0.44 -25.56
CA LEU A 68 2.81 0.80 -26.20
C LEU A 68 2.72 2.33 -26.44
N LYS A 69 3.29 3.14 -25.54
CA LYS A 69 3.32 4.60 -25.60
C LYS A 69 4.34 5.19 -26.58
N ASP A 70 5.33 4.41 -27.01
CA ASP A 70 6.42 4.96 -27.80
C ASP A 70 5.94 5.44 -29.17
N ALA A 71 6.59 6.48 -29.69
CA ALA A 71 6.44 6.87 -31.09
C ALA A 71 7.02 5.75 -31.97
N TRP A 72 6.20 5.22 -32.85
CA TRP A 72 6.59 4.14 -33.75
C TRP A 72 7.11 4.73 -35.05
N GLU A 73 8.40 4.62 -35.27
CA GLU A 73 9.04 5.15 -36.48
C GLU A 73 8.70 4.35 -37.74
N GLU A 74 8.37 3.07 -37.56
CA GLU A 74 7.94 2.16 -38.62
C GLU A 74 6.49 1.73 -38.39
N ASP A 75 5.72 1.74 -39.47
CA ASP A 75 4.37 1.20 -39.46
C ASP A 75 4.41 -0.33 -39.39
N PHE A 76 3.98 -0.90 -38.27
CA PHE A 76 3.78 -2.33 -38.16
C PHE A 76 2.44 -2.70 -38.80
N SER A 77 2.50 -2.94 -40.09
CA SER A 77 1.36 -3.34 -40.89
C SER A 77 1.38 -4.85 -41.18
N VAL A 78 0.22 -5.47 -41.08
CA VAL A 78 -0.02 -6.80 -41.62
C VAL A 78 -0.81 -6.67 -42.89
N VAL A 79 -0.11 -6.74 -44.03
CA VAL A 79 -0.71 -6.70 -45.34
C VAL A 79 -0.88 -8.12 -45.82
N SER A 80 -2.12 -8.52 -46.09
CA SER A 80 -2.44 -9.89 -46.55
C SER A 80 -3.76 -9.95 -47.30
N LYS A 81 -4.13 -11.13 -47.76
CA LYS A 81 -5.42 -11.40 -48.37
C LYS A 81 -6.34 -12.11 -47.40
N THR A 82 -7.62 -11.77 -47.46
CA THR A 82 -8.66 -12.41 -46.64
C THR A 82 -8.81 -13.87 -47.07
N PRO A 83 -8.64 -14.84 -46.14
CA PRO A 83 -8.88 -16.25 -46.43
C PRO A 83 -10.36 -16.57 -46.40
N ALA A 84 -10.72 -17.76 -46.82
CA ALA A 84 -12.01 -18.33 -46.46
C ALA A 84 -12.10 -18.52 -44.94
N GLY A 85 -13.18 -18.06 -44.31
CA GLY A 85 -13.38 -18.14 -42.86
C GLY A 85 -12.73 -16.98 -42.12
N THR A 86 -12.09 -17.26 -40.96
CA THR A 86 -11.52 -16.21 -40.03
C THR A 86 -10.01 -16.23 -40.07
N ARG A 87 -9.41 -15.06 -40.35
CA ARG A 87 -8.00 -14.79 -40.13
C ARG A 87 -7.86 -14.16 -38.74
N VAL A 88 -6.99 -14.72 -37.92
CA VAL A 88 -6.63 -14.14 -36.60
C VAL A 88 -5.26 -13.53 -36.69
N ILE A 89 -5.17 -12.26 -36.36
CA ILE A 89 -3.89 -11.54 -36.13
C ILE A 89 -3.70 -11.47 -34.63
N LYS A 90 -2.60 -12.01 -34.13
CA LYS A 90 -2.27 -11.99 -32.70
C LYS A 90 -1.39 -10.79 -32.37
N VAL A 91 -1.77 -10.04 -31.34
CA VAL A 91 -0.94 -9.01 -30.72
C VAL A 91 -0.58 -9.49 -29.32
N VAL A 92 0.72 -9.66 -29.08
CA VAL A 92 1.25 -10.18 -27.80
C VAL A 92 1.81 -9.02 -27.00
N TYR A 93 1.37 -8.94 -25.74
CA TYR A 93 1.71 -7.89 -24.79
C TYR A 93 2.55 -8.43 -23.64
N LYS A 94 3.39 -7.57 -23.10
CA LYS A 94 4.10 -7.80 -21.83
C LYS A 94 3.79 -6.66 -20.88
N VAL A 95 3.48 -7.00 -19.62
CA VAL A 95 3.22 -5.99 -18.58
C VAL A 95 4.54 -5.37 -18.14
N ASN A 96 4.61 -4.03 -18.15
CA ASN A 96 5.73 -3.31 -17.59
C ASN A 96 5.80 -3.51 -16.08
N LYS A 97 7.00 -3.62 -15.55
CA LYS A 97 7.27 -3.70 -14.12
C LYS A 97 8.20 -2.58 -13.68
N GLY A 98 8.05 -2.16 -12.45
CA GLY A 98 8.90 -1.19 -11.81
C GLY A 98 8.95 -1.40 -10.30
N SER A 99 9.85 -0.68 -9.64
CA SER A 99 10.06 -0.73 -8.20
C SER A 99 9.79 0.63 -7.57
N PHE A 100 9.80 0.68 -6.23
CA PHE A 100 9.69 1.92 -5.45
C PHE A 100 11.02 2.26 -4.79
N ASP A 101 11.44 3.52 -4.88
CA ASP A 101 12.51 4.13 -4.11
C ASP A 101 11.88 4.89 -2.94
N VAL A 102 11.98 4.36 -1.74
CA VAL A 102 11.38 4.94 -0.54
C VAL A 102 12.40 5.82 0.17
N ARG A 103 12.05 7.10 0.35
CA ARG A 103 12.90 8.13 0.94
C ARG A 103 12.34 8.63 2.26
N TYR A 104 13.23 9.04 3.16
CA TYR A 104 12.91 9.51 4.51
C TYR A 104 13.56 10.88 4.71
N ARG A 105 12.76 11.95 4.70
CA ARG A 105 13.27 13.33 4.65
C ARG A 105 12.73 14.21 5.78
N LEU A 106 13.59 15.09 6.26
CA LEU A 106 13.16 16.15 7.16
C LEU A 106 12.28 17.15 6.40
N LYS A 107 11.07 17.37 6.91
CA LYS A 107 10.08 18.27 6.34
C LYS A 107 10.65 19.69 6.16
N GLY A 108 10.39 20.27 5.01
CA GLY A 108 10.80 21.63 4.68
C GLY A 108 12.28 21.81 4.31
N THR A 109 13.16 20.83 4.54
CA THR A 109 14.60 20.94 4.22
C THR A 109 15.05 20.00 3.12
N GLY A 110 14.34 18.88 2.95
CA GLY A 110 14.74 17.82 2.04
C GLY A 110 15.93 16.98 2.51
N GLN A 111 16.43 17.22 3.74
CA GLN A 111 17.54 16.45 4.32
C GLN A 111 17.14 14.99 4.49
N GLU A 112 17.93 14.07 3.97
CA GLU A 112 17.74 12.62 4.17
C GLU A 112 18.06 12.24 5.61
N LEU A 113 17.13 11.53 6.27
CA LEU A 113 17.25 11.09 7.67
C LEU A 113 17.67 9.63 7.80
N ALA A 114 17.47 8.84 6.76
CA ALA A 114 17.86 7.45 6.67
C ALA A 114 18.20 7.08 5.23
N PRO A 115 19.02 6.03 5.00
CA PRO A 115 19.28 5.55 3.64
C PRO A 115 17.98 5.22 2.90
N ALA A 116 17.96 5.57 1.61
CA ALA A 116 16.87 5.19 0.73
C ALA A 116 16.80 3.68 0.54
N THR A 117 15.59 3.19 0.34
CA THR A 117 15.36 1.78 -0.04
C THR A 117 14.61 1.74 -1.37
N VAL A 118 14.95 0.78 -2.22
CA VAL A 118 14.24 0.60 -3.51
C VAL A 118 12.84 0.06 -3.29
N ASP A 119 12.66 -0.73 -2.26
CA ASP A 119 11.37 -1.18 -1.72
C ASP A 119 11.60 -1.66 -0.28
N ASN A 120 10.52 -1.81 0.51
CA ASN A 120 10.59 -2.50 1.80
C ASN A 120 11.06 -3.96 1.66
N ASN A 121 11.00 -4.52 0.45
CA ASN A 121 11.59 -5.79 0.06
C ASN A 121 12.60 -5.52 -1.08
N GLU A 122 13.84 -5.30 -0.77
CA GLU A 122 14.91 -4.95 -1.69
C GLU A 122 14.82 -5.64 -3.06
N GLY A 123 14.75 -4.84 -4.13
CA GLY A 123 14.74 -5.31 -5.51
C GLY A 123 13.42 -5.90 -6.01
N LYS A 124 12.35 -5.86 -5.22
CA LYS A 124 11.03 -6.34 -5.66
C LYS A 124 10.45 -5.42 -6.73
N GLU A 125 10.01 -6.03 -7.82
CA GLU A 125 9.30 -5.36 -8.90
C GLU A 125 7.81 -5.71 -8.87
N TYR A 126 7.00 -4.71 -9.20
CA TYR A 126 5.55 -4.81 -9.31
C TYR A 126 5.10 -4.39 -10.70
N GLU A 127 3.97 -4.90 -11.14
CA GLU A 127 3.35 -4.49 -12.40
C GLU A 127 2.95 -3.02 -12.36
N VAL A 128 3.12 -2.32 -13.48
CA VAL A 128 2.63 -0.95 -13.65
C VAL A 128 1.12 -0.90 -13.37
N SER A 129 0.67 0.16 -12.71
CA SER A 129 -0.67 0.36 -12.15
C SER A 129 -0.97 -0.43 -10.87
N PHE A 130 0.00 -1.16 -10.32
CA PHE A 130 -0.11 -1.80 -9.01
C PHE A 130 -0.10 -0.72 -7.90
N VAL A 131 -1.04 -0.82 -6.96
CA VAL A 131 -1.09 0.02 -5.75
C VAL A 131 -0.42 -0.71 -4.61
N HIS A 132 0.50 -0.06 -3.90
CA HIS A 132 1.18 -0.61 -2.75
C HIS A 132 1.14 0.35 -1.57
N THR A 133 0.94 -0.19 -0.35
CA THR A 133 0.92 0.58 0.89
C THR A 133 2.28 0.47 1.57
N PHE A 134 2.89 1.61 1.85
CA PHE A 134 4.17 1.73 2.56
C PHE A 134 3.93 2.22 3.98
N GLN A 135 4.75 1.74 4.92
CA GLN A 135 4.78 2.20 6.30
C GLN A 135 5.98 3.10 6.52
N ALA A 136 5.80 4.18 7.27
CA ALA A 136 6.89 5.04 7.68
C ALA A 136 7.87 4.27 8.57
N LYS A 137 9.17 4.48 8.35
CA LYS A 137 10.22 3.90 9.19
C LYS A 137 10.31 4.67 10.51
N GLU A 138 10.50 3.97 11.62
CA GLU A 138 10.83 4.63 12.88
C GLU A 138 12.25 5.22 12.82
N ILE A 139 12.36 6.51 13.14
CA ILE A 139 13.64 7.25 13.18
C ILE A 139 13.72 7.97 14.51
N THR A 140 14.72 7.60 15.30
CA THR A 140 14.92 8.17 16.65
C THR A 140 15.03 9.70 16.60
N GLY A 141 14.25 10.39 17.43
CA GLY A 141 14.22 11.85 17.49
C GLY A 141 13.34 12.52 16.42
N TYR A 142 12.63 11.74 15.60
CA TYR A 142 11.75 12.25 14.57
C TYR A 142 10.40 11.53 14.58
N ARG A 143 9.37 12.24 14.18
CA ARG A 143 8.02 11.71 13.98
C ARG A 143 7.63 11.83 12.52
N ALA A 144 7.20 10.73 11.92
CA ALA A 144 6.65 10.76 10.57
C ALA A 144 5.36 11.61 10.53
N VAL A 145 5.24 12.43 9.49
CA VAL A 145 4.03 13.25 9.25
C VAL A 145 2.83 12.33 8.94
N ASN A 146 3.09 11.30 8.14
CA ASN A 146 2.13 10.24 7.85
C ASN A 146 2.72 8.89 8.24
N ALA A 147 1.98 8.09 9.01
CA ALA A 147 2.42 6.77 9.42
C ALA A 147 2.46 5.77 8.24
N SER A 148 1.58 5.97 7.26
CA SER A 148 1.52 5.17 6.03
C SER A 148 1.11 6.02 4.85
N GLN A 149 1.42 5.56 3.64
CA GLN A 149 0.91 6.15 2.39
C GLN A 149 0.83 5.09 1.29
N GLU A 150 -0.11 5.31 0.38
CA GLU A 150 -0.26 4.48 -0.81
C GLU A 150 0.42 5.14 -2.01
N ALA A 151 1.04 4.33 -2.83
CA ALA A 151 1.61 4.76 -4.10
C ALA A 151 1.35 3.71 -5.18
N THR A 152 1.21 4.19 -6.42
CA THR A 152 0.98 3.36 -7.59
C THR A 152 2.20 3.40 -8.48
N ILE A 153 2.62 2.26 -9.02
CA ILE A 153 3.64 2.22 -10.07
C ILE A 153 3.09 2.93 -11.31
N GLN A 154 3.68 4.08 -11.64
CA GLN A 154 3.22 4.94 -12.75
C GLN A 154 3.88 4.56 -14.08
N HIS A 155 5.11 4.02 -14.04
CA HIS A 155 5.92 3.75 -15.23
C HIS A 155 6.97 2.67 -14.95
N LYS A 156 7.54 2.12 -16.00
CA LYS A 156 8.67 1.20 -15.92
C LYS A 156 9.88 1.91 -15.29
N GLY A 157 10.57 1.23 -14.39
CA GLY A 157 11.73 1.76 -13.68
C GLY A 157 11.46 1.98 -12.20
N VAL A 158 12.04 3.04 -11.63
CA VAL A 158 11.95 3.35 -10.20
C VAL A 158 10.95 4.48 -9.95
N ASN A 159 9.93 4.21 -9.14
CA ASN A 159 8.95 5.19 -8.68
C ASN A 159 9.36 5.65 -7.28
N GLN A 160 9.14 6.92 -6.94
CA GLN A 160 9.60 7.48 -5.67
C GLN A 160 8.45 7.63 -4.67
N VAL A 161 8.70 7.19 -3.43
CA VAL A 161 7.83 7.41 -2.26
C VAL A 161 8.62 8.17 -1.21
N ILE A 162 8.10 9.30 -0.74
CA ILE A 162 8.81 10.16 0.21
C ILE A 162 8.00 10.26 1.48
N PHE A 163 8.58 9.81 2.61
CA PHE A 163 8.08 10.08 3.95
C PHE A 163 8.74 11.34 4.49
N GLU A 164 7.92 12.29 4.89
CA GLU A 164 8.38 13.49 5.58
C GLU A 164 8.31 13.28 7.09
N TYR A 165 9.29 13.85 7.80
CA TYR A 165 9.44 13.78 9.26
C TYR A 165 9.58 15.15 9.87
N GLU A 166 9.02 15.30 11.05
CA GLU A 166 9.24 16.46 11.94
C GLU A 166 10.15 16.04 13.09
N LYS A 167 11.09 16.92 13.45
CA LYS A 167 11.91 16.69 14.63
C LYS A 167 11.04 16.70 15.87
N ILE A 168 11.17 15.68 16.71
CA ILE A 168 10.58 15.72 18.04
C ILE A 168 11.42 16.70 18.85
N GLU A 169 10.84 17.87 19.14
CA GLU A 169 11.47 18.77 20.09
C GLU A 169 11.35 18.12 21.46
N ASP A 170 12.48 17.97 22.15
CA ASP A 170 12.45 17.65 23.56
C ASP A 170 11.57 18.70 24.24
N PRO A 171 10.64 18.30 25.12
CA PRO A 171 9.88 19.28 25.87
C PRO A 171 10.89 20.22 26.50
N LYS A 172 10.86 21.48 26.05
CA LYS A 172 11.70 22.52 26.70
C LYS A 172 11.56 22.29 28.21
N PRO A 173 12.67 22.20 28.96
CA PRO A 173 12.55 22.18 30.40
C PRO A 173 11.68 23.37 30.76
N VAL A 174 10.45 23.10 31.16
CA VAL A 174 9.64 24.14 31.80
C VAL A 174 10.44 24.51 33.03
N THR A 175 11.19 25.58 32.92
CA THR A 175 11.69 26.24 34.11
C THR A 175 10.45 26.40 34.98
N PRO A 176 10.43 25.84 36.20
CA PRO A 176 9.30 26.07 37.07
C PRO A 176 9.18 27.60 37.14
N VAL A 177 8.13 28.11 36.50
CA VAL A 177 7.74 29.51 36.74
C VAL A 177 7.27 29.46 38.18
N THR A 178 8.15 29.80 39.10
CA THR A 178 7.70 30.18 40.43
C THR A 178 6.76 31.32 40.14
N PRO A 179 5.45 31.20 40.39
CA PRO A 179 4.57 32.34 40.24
C PRO A 179 5.17 33.43 41.16
N ALA A 180 5.41 34.63 40.62
CA ALA A 180 5.65 35.76 41.44
C ALA A 180 4.43 35.88 42.33
N VAL A 181 4.54 35.42 43.57
CA VAL A 181 3.48 35.59 44.57
C VAL A 181 3.41 37.09 44.80
N ASP A 182 2.37 37.73 44.28
CA ASP A 182 2.02 39.08 44.66
C ASP A 182 1.68 39.01 46.17
N PRO A 183 2.35 39.72 47.05
CA PRO A 183 2.13 39.61 48.49
C PRO A 183 0.75 40.10 48.94
N LYS A 184 -0.18 40.27 48.04
CA LYS A 184 -1.58 40.67 48.30
C LYS A 184 -2.62 39.61 47.94
N ASP A 185 -2.25 38.47 47.36
CA ASP A 185 -3.17 37.36 47.22
C ASP A 185 -3.19 36.57 48.54
N GLU A 186 -4.01 37.02 49.47
CA GLU A 186 -4.59 36.11 50.46
C GLU A 186 -5.19 34.93 49.69
N GLU A 187 -4.61 33.73 49.85
CA GLU A 187 -5.20 32.48 49.37
C GLU A 187 -6.64 32.39 49.90
N THR A 188 -7.57 32.90 49.16
CA THR A 188 -8.97 32.41 49.30
C THR A 188 -8.92 30.97 48.86
N GLU A 189 -8.77 30.02 49.80
CA GLU A 189 -9.03 28.62 49.55
C GLU A 189 -10.40 28.52 48.92
N ILE A 190 -10.47 28.31 47.61
CA ILE A 190 -11.71 28.04 46.93
C ILE A 190 -12.20 26.72 47.49
N ALA A 191 -13.19 26.80 48.40
CA ALA A 191 -13.81 25.61 48.96
C ALA A 191 -14.34 24.71 47.84
N ALA A 192 -13.95 23.47 47.81
CA ALA A 192 -14.45 22.50 46.86
C ALA A 192 -15.99 22.45 46.97
N TYR A 193 -16.67 22.45 45.82
CA TYR A 193 -18.12 22.43 45.76
C TYR A 193 -18.64 21.21 44.96
N GLY A 194 -19.80 20.72 45.31
CA GLY A 194 -20.41 19.56 44.67
C GLY A 194 -19.88 18.23 45.16
N PRO A 195 -20.18 17.12 44.47
CA PRO A 195 -19.72 15.78 44.84
C PRO A 195 -18.19 15.68 44.68
N LEU A 196 -17.51 15.39 45.78
CA LEU A 196 -16.06 15.20 45.79
C LEU A 196 -15.70 13.72 45.59
N PRO A 197 -14.60 13.42 44.89
CA PRO A 197 -14.13 12.07 44.76
C PRO A 197 -13.75 11.50 46.15
N SER A 198 -14.06 10.28 46.41
CA SER A 198 -13.60 9.56 47.58
C SER A 198 -12.08 9.38 47.59
N LYS A 199 -11.50 9.09 48.76
CA LYS A 199 -10.07 8.77 48.83
C LYS A 199 -9.69 7.64 47.84
N ALA A 200 -10.51 6.62 47.73
CA ALA A 200 -10.25 5.48 46.82
C ALA A 200 -10.23 5.93 45.34
N GLN A 201 -11.11 6.85 44.95
CA GLN A 201 -11.12 7.41 43.59
C GLN A 201 -9.89 8.27 43.34
N LEU A 202 -9.46 9.06 44.33
CA LEU A 202 -8.22 9.86 44.20
C LEU A 202 -6.99 8.97 44.11
N ASP A 203 -6.91 7.92 44.93
CA ASP A 203 -5.82 6.95 44.88
C ASP A 203 -5.79 6.22 43.54
N TYR A 204 -6.94 5.87 42.97
CA TYR A 204 -7.06 5.29 41.63
C TYR A 204 -6.51 6.24 40.55
N HIS A 205 -6.87 7.52 40.60
CA HIS A 205 -6.38 8.53 39.65
C HIS A 205 -4.86 8.72 39.75
N LYS A 206 -4.28 8.60 40.94
CA LYS A 206 -2.82 8.71 41.15
C LYS A 206 -2.02 7.51 40.63
N GLU A 207 -2.67 6.41 40.34
CA GLU A 207 -2.02 5.26 39.72
C GLU A 207 -1.64 5.53 38.25
N GLU A 208 -2.39 6.40 37.55
CA GLU A 208 -2.21 6.88 36.18
C GLU A 208 -2.21 5.79 35.10
N LEU A 209 -1.39 4.73 35.27
CA LEU A 209 -1.23 3.67 34.28
C LEU A 209 -1.80 2.35 34.79
N ALA A 210 -2.76 1.79 34.03
CA ALA A 210 -3.25 0.43 34.23
C ALA A 210 -3.10 -0.39 32.93
N ALA A 211 -2.68 -1.63 33.04
CA ALA A 211 -2.57 -2.55 31.91
C ALA A 211 -3.77 -3.53 31.89
N PHE A 212 -4.35 -3.74 30.73
CA PHE A 212 -5.29 -4.84 30.49
C PHE A 212 -4.54 -6.01 29.87
N ILE A 213 -4.71 -7.20 30.45
CA ILE A 213 -4.20 -8.43 29.87
C ILE A 213 -5.40 -9.24 29.39
N HIS A 214 -5.54 -9.36 28.10
CA HIS A 214 -6.53 -10.21 27.44
C HIS A 214 -5.87 -11.55 27.11
N TYR A 215 -6.09 -12.54 27.95
CA TYR A 215 -5.51 -13.87 27.78
C TYR A 215 -6.57 -14.94 28.05
N GLY A 216 -7.24 -15.35 27.00
CA GLY A 216 -8.33 -16.30 27.07
C GLY A 216 -8.41 -17.17 25.83
N MET A 217 -9.57 -17.77 25.61
CA MET A 217 -9.85 -18.66 24.47
C MET A 217 -9.46 -18.05 23.12
N ASN A 218 -9.72 -16.76 22.92
CA ASN A 218 -9.47 -16.06 21.66
C ASN A 218 -7.98 -16.02 21.28
N THR A 219 -7.07 -16.03 22.29
CA THR A 219 -5.62 -16.16 22.06
C THR A 219 -5.27 -17.47 21.36
N TYR A 220 -6.00 -18.55 21.65
CA TYR A 220 -5.74 -19.89 21.11
C TYR A 220 -6.53 -20.20 19.84
N THR A 221 -7.57 -19.45 19.54
CA THR A 221 -8.38 -19.61 18.32
C THR A 221 -8.00 -18.59 17.24
N ASN A 222 -7.08 -17.66 17.55
CA ASN A 222 -6.69 -16.56 16.68
C ASN A 222 -7.90 -15.76 16.15
N SER A 223 -8.86 -15.49 17.04
CA SER A 223 -10.09 -14.77 16.75
C SER A 223 -10.22 -13.56 17.65
N GLU A 224 -10.59 -12.40 17.10
CA GLU A 224 -10.85 -11.20 17.89
C GLU A 224 -12.10 -11.37 18.76
N TRP A 225 -13.12 -12.02 18.23
CA TRP A 225 -14.39 -12.29 18.89
C TRP A 225 -14.67 -13.79 18.92
N GLY A 226 -14.99 -14.30 20.11
CA GLY A 226 -15.46 -15.65 20.28
C GLY A 226 -16.92 -15.81 19.81
N ASN A 227 -17.30 -17.05 19.45
CA ASN A 227 -18.67 -17.41 19.09
C ASN A 227 -19.42 -18.14 20.23
N GLY A 228 -18.77 -18.35 21.35
CA GLY A 228 -19.31 -19.06 22.54
C GLY A 228 -19.44 -20.58 22.38
N ARG A 229 -18.84 -21.16 21.31
CA ARG A 229 -18.87 -22.60 21.01
C ARG A 229 -17.48 -23.17 20.81
N GLU A 230 -16.45 -22.42 21.15
CA GLU A 230 -15.07 -22.85 21.05
C GLU A 230 -14.83 -24.08 21.92
N ASN A 231 -14.03 -25.02 21.43
CA ASN A 231 -13.67 -26.19 22.23
C ASN A 231 -12.75 -25.75 23.37
N PRO A 232 -13.14 -25.94 24.64
CA PRO A 232 -12.34 -25.55 25.82
C PRO A 232 -10.94 -26.18 25.83
N GLN A 233 -10.74 -27.32 25.19
CA GLN A 233 -9.42 -27.96 25.07
C GLN A 233 -8.41 -27.18 24.21
N ASN A 234 -8.87 -26.21 23.41
CA ASN A 234 -7.98 -25.32 22.67
C ASN A 234 -7.21 -24.38 23.60
N PHE A 235 -7.78 -24.05 24.77
CA PHE A 235 -7.08 -23.30 25.81
C PHE A 235 -6.08 -24.19 26.54
N ASN A 236 -4.84 -24.21 26.04
CA ASN A 236 -3.78 -25.06 26.56
C ASN A 236 -2.47 -24.26 26.78
N PRO A 237 -2.39 -23.47 27.86
CA PRO A 237 -1.20 -22.68 28.19
C PRO A 237 -0.07 -23.59 28.70
N THR A 238 0.84 -23.97 27.81
CA THR A 238 1.98 -24.86 28.13
C THR A 238 3.22 -24.13 28.63
N ASN A 239 3.28 -22.82 28.47
CA ASN A 239 4.42 -22.00 28.86
C ASN A 239 4.01 -20.64 29.45
N LEU A 240 3.04 -20.69 30.37
CA LEU A 240 2.51 -19.51 31.06
C LEU A 240 3.45 -19.11 32.19
N ASP A 241 4.01 -17.89 32.13
CA ASP A 241 4.83 -17.30 33.19
C ASP A 241 4.22 -15.95 33.60
N THR A 242 3.36 -15.98 34.59
CA THR A 242 2.69 -14.76 35.11
C THR A 242 3.63 -13.87 35.91
N ASP A 243 4.70 -14.41 36.50
CA ASP A 243 5.71 -13.60 37.17
C ASP A 243 6.47 -12.71 36.19
N GLN A 244 6.81 -13.26 35.03
CA GLN A 244 7.40 -12.52 33.93
C GLN A 244 6.49 -11.37 33.46
N TRP A 245 5.18 -11.63 33.31
CA TRP A 245 4.23 -10.58 32.91
C TRP A 245 4.20 -9.43 33.92
N ILE A 246 3.99 -9.77 35.21
CA ILE A 246 3.90 -8.77 36.28
C ILE A 246 5.21 -8.00 36.44
N LYS A 247 6.35 -8.70 36.34
CA LYS A 247 7.66 -8.04 36.37
C LYS A 247 7.82 -7.04 35.26
N THR A 248 7.50 -7.43 34.03
CA THR A 248 7.60 -6.55 32.85
C THR A 248 6.72 -5.31 32.99
N LEU A 249 5.47 -5.47 33.41
CA LEU A 249 4.57 -4.35 33.63
C LEU A 249 5.03 -3.42 34.76
N LYS A 250 5.52 -3.98 35.84
CA LYS A 250 6.07 -3.22 36.96
C LYS A 250 7.31 -2.42 36.54
N ASP A 251 8.23 -3.03 35.82
CA ASP A 251 9.45 -2.37 35.32
C ASP A 251 9.10 -1.25 34.33
N ALA A 252 7.99 -1.38 33.58
CA ALA A 252 7.45 -0.36 32.70
C ALA A 252 6.64 0.75 33.43
N GLY A 253 6.51 0.70 34.75
CA GLY A 253 5.86 1.73 35.57
C GLY A 253 4.36 1.56 35.78
N PHE A 254 3.74 0.48 35.32
CA PHE A 254 2.32 0.20 35.60
C PHE A 254 2.08 -0.06 37.08
N LYS A 255 1.01 0.52 37.63
CA LYS A 255 0.60 0.39 39.03
C LYS A 255 -0.49 -0.64 39.23
N ARG A 256 -1.23 -0.95 38.16
CA ARG A 256 -2.37 -1.88 38.18
C ARG A 256 -2.37 -2.74 36.92
N THR A 257 -2.77 -3.98 37.12
CA THR A 257 -3.05 -4.92 36.03
C THR A 257 -4.45 -5.46 36.18
N ILE A 258 -5.21 -5.49 35.10
CA ILE A 258 -6.57 -6.03 35.00
C ILE A 258 -6.52 -7.22 34.07
N MET A 259 -6.78 -8.41 34.60
CA MET A 259 -6.91 -9.61 33.79
C MET A 259 -8.35 -9.68 33.27
N VAL A 260 -8.46 -9.85 31.95
CA VAL A 260 -9.75 -10.12 31.29
C VAL A 260 -9.77 -11.59 30.88
N VAL A 261 -10.74 -12.30 31.38
CA VAL A 261 -10.94 -13.77 31.19
C VAL A 261 -12.27 -14.03 30.51
#